data_98282a08d64a1dccba2701af5460c8d5
#
_entry.id   98282a08d64a1dccba2701af5460c8d5
#
_cell.length_a   1.000
_cell.length_b   1.000
_cell.length_c   1.000
_cell.angle_alpha   90.00
_cell.angle_beta   90.00
_cell.angle_gamma   90.00
#
_symmetry.space_group_name_H-M   'P 1'
#
loop_
_entity.id
_entity.type
_entity.pdbx_description
1 polymer ?
#
loop_
_entity_poly.entity_id
_entity_poly.type
_entity_poly.pdbx_seq_one_letter_code
_entity_poly.pdbx_strand_id
1 'polypeptide(L)'
;MRRLFFFTYLFILTLFLGACADANVTSSLPSSGPFDTPTAASQPATTGTGTFREYPLPQTDSGIMRPAIDHKGRIWFGEMGHNYLAVFDPRIQTFRQMTPPHGRNGIMGLVVAPDDTLFFAEQYANYIGHYYPATGKYQVYALPTLTVPDSSNPGKMLSLPSAPNDIALDAHGNLWFTELNAGALGKLDQHTGQIQQFPISSDKSVQKLDPYGVTVDPHGMVWFTEASGSHIGRLDPATGKFSFFTMSEPVNPLMEIASDIHGAIWITSFSGGLLLDLNPQTGTFTPYYAPHSGDGSGGIYGLAISPAGEVWITLSAENEIARLDPAANRFILYHIPTSGSLPLGVAMAANHTLWFTESGKDKIGMLAPN
;
A
#
# COMPACT_ATOMS: atom_id res chain seq x y z
N MET A 1 21.52 -15.56 12.37
CA MET A 1 21.01 -14.94 11.15
C MET A 1 19.60 -15.41 10.72
N ARG A 2 19.11 -16.60 11.09
CA ARG A 2 17.73 -17.06 10.76
C ARG A 2 16.59 -16.44 11.62
N ARG A 3 16.90 -15.67 12.66
CA ARG A 3 15.89 -15.10 13.58
C ARG A 3 15.40 -13.69 13.22
N LEU A 4 16.10 -12.95 12.34
CA LEU A 4 15.70 -11.60 11.93
C LEU A 4 14.64 -11.61 10.79
N PHE A 5 14.67 -12.63 9.93
CA PHE A 5 13.68 -12.77 8.85
C PHE A 5 12.25 -13.02 9.35
N PHE A 6 12.12 -13.66 10.53
CA PHE A 6 10.82 -13.80 11.19
C PHE A 6 10.27 -12.46 11.71
N PHE A 7 11.16 -11.49 11.99
CA PHE A 7 10.75 -10.19 12.52
C PHE A 7 10.15 -9.25 11.46
N THR A 8 10.63 -9.27 10.23
CA THR A 8 10.08 -8.40 9.16
C THR A 8 8.71 -8.92 8.68
N TYR A 9 8.56 -10.23 8.57
CA TYR A 9 7.26 -10.87 8.29
C TYR A 9 6.29 -10.70 9.47
N LEU A 10 6.81 -10.79 10.68
CA LEU A 10 6.07 -10.56 11.92
C LEU A 10 5.73 -9.07 12.10
N PHE A 11 6.52 -8.14 11.55
CA PHE A 11 6.27 -6.70 11.69
C PHE A 11 5.11 -6.22 10.82
N ILE A 12 4.94 -6.76 9.62
CA ILE A 12 3.72 -6.54 8.82
C ILE A 12 2.54 -7.22 9.51
N LEU A 13 2.73 -8.43 10.06
CA LEU A 13 1.69 -9.18 10.78
C LEU A 13 1.44 -8.64 12.20
N THR A 14 2.46 -8.12 12.93
CA THR A 14 2.31 -7.55 14.27
C THR A 14 1.74 -6.14 14.28
N LEU A 15 1.82 -5.37 13.21
CA LEU A 15 1.01 -4.16 13.04
C LEU A 15 -0.50 -4.50 13.03
N PHE A 16 -0.86 -5.71 12.59
CA PHE A 16 -2.24 -6.21 12.63
C PHE A 16 -2.62 -6.90 13.97
N LEU A 17 -1.66 -7.43 14.72
CA LEU A 17 -1.90 -8.16 15.98
C LEU A 17 -1.68 -7.33 17.25
N GLY A 18 -1.04 -6.17 17.14
CA GLY A 18 -0.76 -5.31 18.31
C GLY A 18 -1.97 -4.59 18.90
N ALA A 19 -3.15 -4.71 18.29
CA ALA A 19 -4.39 -4.11 18.79
C ALA A 19 -5.27 -5.07 19.63
N CYS A 20 -4.89 -6.35 19.80
CA CYS A 20 -5.71 -7.37 20.48
C CYS A 20 -4.93 -8.20 21.50
N ALA A 21 -4.14 -7.58 22.35
CA ALA A 21 -3.57 -8.29 23.51
C ALA A 21 -3.88 -7.48 24.77
N ASP A 22 -5.10 -7.65 25.29
CA ASP A 22 -5.40 -7.67 26.72
C ASP A 22 -6.91 -7.81 26.93
N ALA A 23 -7.38 -9.05 27.05
CA ALA A 23 -8.55 -9.39 27.85
C ALA A 23 -8.47 -10.87 28.23
N ASN A 24 -8.04 -11.15 29.44
CA ASN A 24 -8.31 -12.41 30.09
C ASN A 24 -9.84 -12.61 30.25
N VAL A 25 -10.46 -13.16 29.22
CA VAL A 25 -11.77 -13.78 29.31
C VAL A 25 -11.58 -15.22 28.86
N THR A 26 -11.53 -16.11 29.84
CA THR A 26 -11.69 -17.55 29.61
C THR A 26 -13.11 -17.82 29.18
N SER A 27 -13.41 -17.66 27.89
CA SER A 27 -14.54 -18.27 27.23
C SER A 27 -13.98 -19.31 26.26
N SER A 28 -14.36 -20.57 26.47
CA SER A 28 -14.11 -21.66 25.55
C SER A 28 -14.74 -21.31 24.20
N LEU A 29 -13.92 -20.82 23.27
CA LEU A 29 -14.31 -20.75 21.87
C LEU A 29 -14.43 -22.20 21.35
N PRO A 30 -15.48 -22.55 20.62
CA PRO A 30 -15.52 -23.80 19.90
C PRO A 30 -14.33 -23.82 18.95
N SER A 31 -13.59 -24.93 18.93
CA SER A 31 -12.53 -25.17 17.94
C SER A 31 -13.15 -25.03 16.56
N SER A 32 -12.88 -23.92 15.89
CA SER A 32 -13.13 -23.80 14.46
C SER A 32 -12.25 -24.85 13.78
N GLY A 33 -12.86 -25.86 13.21
CA GLY A 33 -12.20 -26.77 12.27
C GLY A 33 -11.54 -25.97 11.15
N PRO A 34 -10.64 -26.60 10.35
CA PRO A 34 -10.00 -25.94 9.24
C PRO A 34 -11.09 -25.30 8.38
N PHE A 35 -10.96 -24.01 8.10
CA PHE A 35 -11.83 -23.33 7.17
C PHE A 35 -11.67 -24.03 5.80
N ASP A 36 -12.64 -24.85 5.42
CA ASP A 36 -12.86 -25.20 4.03
C ASP A 36 -13.30 -23.93 3.30
N THR A 37 -12.36 -23.06 3.01
CA THR A 37 -12.54 -22.07 1.94
C THR A 37 -12.81 -22.87 0.68
N PRO A 38 -13.92 -22.65 -0.03
CA PRO A 38 -14.07 -23.22 -1.36
C PRO A 38 -12.82 -22.82 -2.12
N THR A 39 -12.04 -23.80 -2.56
CA THR A 39 -10.84 -23.59 -3.38
C THR A 39 -11.36 -23.05 -4.71
N ALA A 40 -11.57 -21.73 -4.79
CA ALA A 40 -11.85 -21.11 -6.07
C ALA A 40 -10.64 -21.42 -6.95
N ALA A 41 -10.89 -22.05 -8.09
CA ALA A 41 -9.81 -22.40 -8.99
C ALA A 41 -9.07 -21.12 -9.39
N SER A 42 -7.74 -21.13 -9.20
CA SER A 42 -6.91 -20.00 -9.65
C SER A 42 -7.12 -19.77 -11.15
N GLN A 43 -6.99 -18.50 -11.56
CA GLN A 43 -7.10 -18.16 -12.97
C GLN A 43 -6.01 -18.86 -13.78
N PRO A 44 -6.26 -19.24 -15.05
CA PRO A 44 -5.23 -19.74 -15.94
C PRO A 44 -4.05 -18.78 -16.01
N ALA A 45 -2.84 -19.32 -16.13
CA ALA A 45 -1.65 -18.52 -16.25
C ALA A 45 -0.78 -18.98 -17.42
N THR A 46 -0.01 -18.02 -17.97
CA THR A 46 1.03 -18.25 -18.96
C THR A 46 2.30 -17.54 -18.53
N THR A 47 3.46 -18.09 -18.91
CA THR A 47 4.73 -17.44 -18.65
C THR A 47 4.95 -16.30 -19.64
N GLY A 48 5.19 -15.11 -19.12
CA GLY A 48 5.59 -13.94 -19.88
C GLY A 48 7.09 -13.95 -20.18
N THR A 49 7.47 -13.21 -21.20
CA THR A 49 8.88 -12.96 -21.53
C THR A 49 9.21 -11.50 -21.34
N GLY A 50 10.41 -11.20 -20.87
CA GLY A 50 10.85 -9.84 -20.63
C GLY A 50 12.31 -9.79 -20.19
N THR A 51 12.84 -8.58 -20.12
CA THR A 51 14.19 -8.34 -19.62
C THR A 51 14.13 -7.85 -18.19
N PHE A 52 14.76 -8.58 -17.26
CA PHE A 52 14.96 -8.16 -15.89
C PHE A 52 16.32 -7.47 -15.70
N ARG A 53 16.33 -6.47 -14.83
CA ARG A 53 17.55 -5.90 -14.24
C ARG A 53 17.30 -5.66 -12.76
N GLU A 54 18.30 -5.95 -11.94
CA GLU A 54 18.21 -5.84 -10.49
C GLU A 54 19.37 -4.99 -9.97
N TYR A 55 19.10 -4.04 -9.09
CA TYR A 55 20.06 -3.06 -8.60
C TYR A 55 20.10 -3.14 -7.07
N PRO A 56 21.18 -3.69 -6.48
CA PRO A 56 21.30 -3.81 -5.03
C PRO A 56 21.43 -2.41 -4.39
N LEU A 57 20.74 -2.22 -3.27
CA LEU A 57 20.85 -1.02 -2.46
C LEU A 57 22.22 -0.92 -1.81
N PRO A 58 22.69 0.29 -1.46
CA PRO A 58 23.97 0.48 -0.78
C PRO A 58 24.04 -0.18 0.61
N GLN A 59 22.89 -0.44 1.24
CA GLN A 59 22.78 -0.99 2.58
C GLN A 59 21.79 -2.16 2.59
N THR A 60 21.93 -3.04 3.58
CA THR A 60 20.99 -4.13 3.86
C THR A 60 19.99 -3.73 4.93
N ASP A 61 18.93 -4.53 5.10
CA ASP A 61 17.84 -4.27 6.06
C ASP A 61 17.13 -2.93 5.83
N SER A 62 17.04 -2.53 4.57
CA SER A 62 16.50 -1.23 4.15
C SER A 62 14.98 -1.12 4.33
N GLY A 63 14.24 -2.25 4.26
CA GLY A 63 12.79 -2.25 4.47
C GLY A 63 12.04 -1.38 3.46
N ILE A 64 12.34 -1.56 2.18
CA ILE A 64 11.73 -0.79 1.09
C ILE A 64 10.33 -1.29 0.76
N MET A 65 9.38 -0.36 0.53
CA MET A 65 7.97 -0.69 0.32
C MET A 65 7.46 -0.26 -1.06
N ARG A 66 7.00 0.96 -1.20
CA ARG A 66 6.37 1.48 -2.42
C ARG A 66 7.34 2.35 -3.19
N PRO A 67 7.58 2.08 -4.49
CA PRO A 67 8.33 2.97 -5.36
C PRO A 67 7.39 3.99 -6.02
N ALA A 68 7.92 5.18 -6.33
CA ALA A 68 7.29 6.15 -7.22
C ALA A 68 8.30 6.62 -8.28
N ILE A 69 7.82 7.02 -9.45
CA ILE A 69 8.67 7.36 -10.57
C ILE A 69 8.43 8.83 -10.95
N ASP A 70 9.51 9.62 -11.03
CA ASP A 70 9.41 11.01 -11.46
C ASP A 70 9.46 11.15 -12.99
N HIS A 71 9.18 12.36 -13.50
CA HIS A 71 9.16 12.64 -14.94
C HIS A 71 10.55 12.46 -15.62
N LYS A 72 11.62 12.38 -14.83
CA LYS A 72 12.97 12.08 -15.32
C LYS A 72 13.27 10.58 -15.34
N GLY A 73 12.30 9.75 -14.93
CA GLY A 73 12.43 8.30 -14.84
C GLY A 73 13.29 7.83 -13.67
N ARG A 74 13.45 8.65 -12.62
CA ARG A 74 14.13 8.24 -11.40
C ARG A 74 13.13 7.56 -10.47
N ILE A 75 13.60 6.55 -9.76
CA ILE A 75 12.80 5.73 -8.87
C ILE A 75 13.03 6.19 -7.43
N TRP A 76 11.96 6.68 -6.80
CA TRP A 76 11.95 7.18 -5.43
C TRP A 76 11.31 6.14 -4.51
N PHE A 77 11.83 5.99 -3.30
CA PHE A 77 11.30 5.05 -2.30
C PHE A 77 11.75 5.43 -0.89
N GLY A 78 11.02 4.93 0.11
CA GLY A 78 11.41 5.04 1.52
C GLY A 78 12.22 3.83 1.95
N GLU A 79 13.29 4.04 2.72
CA GLU A 79 14.04 3.01 3.43
C GLU A 79 13.66 3.07 4.92
N MET A 80 12.65 2.30 5.32
CA MET A 80 12.14 2.31 6.69
C MET A 80 13.17 1.88 7.73
N GLY A 81 14.02 0.91 7.37
CA GLY A 81 15.07 0.39 8.24
C GLY A 81 16.15 1.41 8.59
N HIS A 82 16.37 2.39 7.71
CA HIS A 82 17.40 3.43 7.85
C HIS A 82 16.85 4.84 7.96
N ASN A 83 15.53 5.01 7.85
CA ASN A 83 14.85 6.31 7.87
C ASN A 83 15.32 7.26 6.77
N TYR A 84 15.55 6.74 5.56
CA TYR A 84 15.92 7.55 4.40
C TYR A 84 14.76 7.70 3.42
N LEU A 85 14.69 8.86 2.79
CA LEU A 85 14.12 9.02 1.47
C LEU A 85 15.23 8.73 0.46
N ALA A 86 15.03 7.78 -0.43
CA ALA A 86 16.05 7.36 -1.39
C ALA A 86 15.59 7.54 -2.82
N VAL A 87 16.53 7.69 -3.72
CA VAL A 87 16.31 7.76 -5.16
C VAL A 87 17.37 6.96 -5.92
N PHE A 88 16.93 6.20 -6.90
CA PHE A 88 17.76 5.54 -7.90
C PHE A 88 17.61 6.22 -9.25
N ASP A 89 18.73 6.63 -9.86
CA ASP A 89 18.74 7.12 -11.25
C ASP A 89 19.25 6.00 -12.18
N PRO A 90 18.35 5.38 -12.98
CA PRO A 90 18.72 4.25 -13.82
C PRO A 90 19.64 4.60 -14.98
N ARG A 91 19.74 5.90 -15.37
CA ARG A 91 20.61 6.35 -16.48
C ARG A 91 22.09 6.31 -16.11
N ILE A 92 22.39 6.58 -14.84
CA ILE A 92 23.75 6.59 -14.29
C ILE A 92 23.96 5.48 -13.25
N GLN A 93 22.92 4.69 -12.98
CA GLN A 93 22.90 3.55 -12.06
C GLN A 93 23.43 3.91 -10.65
N THR A 94 22.98 5.03 -10.11
CA THR A 94 23.40 5.50 -8.79
C THR A 94 22.23 5.67 -7.85
N PHE A 95 22.47 5.33 -6.59
CA PHE A 95 21.58 5.62 -5.47
C PHE A 95 22.01 6.91 -4.77
N ARG A 96 21.04 7.65 -4.29
CA ARG A 96 21.24 8.76 -3.37
C ARG A 96 20.21 8.64 -2.23
N GLN A 97 20.70 8.72 -1.01
CA GLN A 97 19.92 8.70 0.21
C GLN A 97 19.89 10.08 0.85
N MET A 98 18.75 10.51 1.30
CA MET A 98 18.50 11.78 1.98
C MET A 98 17.85 11.50 3.32
N THR A 99 18.30 12.18 4.37
CA THR A 99 17.72 12.06 5.72
C THR A 99 16.61 13.10 5.88
N PRO A 100 15.35 12.67 6.03
CA PRO A 100 14.28 13.60 6.41
C PRO A 100 14.53 14.21 7.79
N PRO A 101 13.88 15.35 8.11
CA PRO A 101 14.11 16.06 9.38
C PRO A 101 13.82 15.24 10.64
N HIS A 102 12.91 14.26 10.55
CA HIS A 102 12.52 13.40 11.66
C HIS A 102 13.25 12.07 11.63
N GLY A 103 13.91 11.68 12.72
CA GLY A 103 14.39 10.32 12.93
C GLY A 103 13.22 9.36 13.20
N ARG A 104 13.34 8.08 12.80
CA ARG A 104 12.28 7.09 12.87
C ARG A 104 11.01 7.54 12.14
N ASN A 105 11.16 8.01 10.93
CA ASN A 105 10.07 8.53 10.13
C ASN A 105 9.13 7.43 9.60
N GLY A 106 9.66 6.25 9.20
CA GLY A 106 8.86 5.15 8.66
C GLY A 106 8.11 5.57 7.41
N ILE A 107 8.84 5.91 6.34
CA ILE A 107 8.20 6.32 5.07
C ILE A 107 7.46 5.12 4.47
N MET A 108 6.13 5.22 4.39
CA MET A 108 5.24 4.20 3.84
C MET A 108 4.74 4.56 2.45
N GLY A 109 3.81 5.49 2.34
CA GLY A 109 3.29 5.99 1.07
C GLY A 109 4.17 7.11 0.51
N LEU A 110 4.30 7.13 -0.82
CA LEU A 110 5.10 8.11 -1.54
C LEU A 110 4.44 8.43 -2.88
N VAL A 111 4.35 9.70 -3.25
CA VAL A 111 3.87 10.15 -4.55
C VAL A 111 4.74 11.27 -5.10
N VAL A 112 4.94 11.26 -6.42
CA VAL A 112 5.59 12.35 -7.15
C VAL A 112 4.54 13.30 -7.67
N ALA A 113 4.68 14.58 -7.34
CA ALA A 113 3.80 15.63 -7.84
C ALA A 113 4.16 16.04 -9.30
N PRO A 114 3.25 16.70 -10.03
CA PRO A 114 3.49 17.11 -11.43
C PRO A 114 4.71 18.03 -11.64
N ASP A 115 5.18 18.69 -10.57
CA ASP A 115 6.39 19.55 -10.59
C ASP A 115 7.68 18.84 -10.18
N ASP A 116 7.66 17.49 -10.12
CA ASP A 116 8.75 16.63 -9.63
C ASP A 116 9.08 16.80 -8.14
N THR A 117 8.25 17.46 -7.35
CA THR A 117 8.36 17.40 -5.89
C THR A 117 7.74 16.11 -5.36
N LEU A 118 8.07 15.72 -4.13
CA LEU A 118 7.62 14.47 -3.56
C LEU A 118 6.88 14.69 -2.25
N PHE A 119 5.74 14.06 -2.14
CA PHE A 119 5.05 13.90 -0.85
C PHE A 119 5.23 12.48 -0.34
N PHE A 120 5.35 12.32 0.97
CA PHE A 120 5.48 11.02 1.60
C PHE A 120 4.91 11.00 3.02
N ALA A 121 4.38 9.85 3.41
CA ALA A 121 3.82 9.60 4.72
C ALA A 121 4.91 9.13 5.68
N GLU A 122 5.22 9.92 6.71
CA GLU A 122 6.10 9.56 7.82
C GLU A 122 5.28 8.93 8.94
N GLN A 123 4.96 7.64 8.81
CA GLN A 123 4.00 6.94 9.66
C GLN A 123 4.35 7.00 11.14
N TYR A 124 5.62 6.73 11.49
CA TYR A 124 6.06 6.69 12.89
C TYR A 124 6.29 8.08 13.47
N ALA A 125 6.67 9.05 12.64
CA ALA A 125 6.87 10.43 13.06
C ALA A 125 5.57 11.24 13.09
N ASN A 126 4.50 10.74 12.47
CA ASN A 126 3.19 11.39 12.39
C ASN A 126 3.20 12.71 11.60
N TYR A 127 3.88 12.71 10.44
CA TYR A 127 3.96 13.85 9.53
C TYR A 127 3.66 13.45 8.09
N ILE A 128 3.26 14.44 7.30
CA ILE A 128 3.41 14.39 5.85
C ILE A 128 4.67 15.19 5.49
N GLY A 129 5.62 14.53 4.84
CA GLY A 129 6.81 15.17 4.30
C GLY A 129 6.60 15.66 2.89
N HIS A 130 7.20 16.79 2.55
CA HIS A 130 7.27 17.34 1.19
C HIS A 130 8.73 17.65 0.88
N TYR A 131 9.30 16.99 -0.11
CA TYR A 131 10.69 17.14 -0.51
C TYR A 131 10.80 17.82 -1.88
N TYR A 132 11.70 18.77 -1.98
CA TYR A 132 11.99 19.55 -3.19
C TYR A 132 13.34 19.13 -3.77
N PRO A 133 13.40 18.21 -4.77
CA PRO A 133 14.64 17.66 -5.28
C PRO A 133 15.58 18.71 -5.89
N ALA A 134 15.02 19.79 -6.44
CA ALA A 134 15.81 20.88 -7.04
C ALA A 134 16.65 21.66 -6.03
N THR A 135 16.17 21.75 -4.77
CA THR A 135 16.83 22.54 -3.73
C THR A 135 17.36 21.71 -2.57
N GLY A 136 16.94 20.45 -2.48
CA GLY A 136 17.22 19.56 -1.34
C GLY A 136 16.49 19.93 -0.05
N LYS A 137 15.49 20.81 -0.13
CA LYS A 137 14.73 21.26 1.04
C LYS A 137 13.60 20.31 1.37
N TYR A 138 13.24 20.29 2.66
CA TYR A 138 12.05 19.63 3.18
C TYR A 138 11.09 20.66 3.75
N GLN A 139 9.81 20.39 3.55
CA GLN A 139 8.70 20.96 4.32
C GLN A 139 7.97 19.80 4.98
N VAL A 140 7.47 20.00 6.20
CA VAL A 140 6.78 18.95 6.95
C VAL A 140 5.49 19.50 7.54
N TYR A 141 4.47 18.65 7.56
CA TYR A 141 3.14 18.98 8.06
C TYR A 141 2.79 17.99 9.17
N ALA A 142 2.71 18.52 10.41
CA ALA A 142 2.38 17.71 11.57
C ALA A 142 0.90 17.27 11.53
N LEU A 143 0.66 15.99 11.79
CA LEU A 143 -0.70 15.48 11.93
C LEU A 143 -1.18 15.57 13.38
N PRO A 144 -2.49 15.68 13.60
CA PRO A 144 -3.07 15.58 14.92
C PRO A 144 -2.72 14.26 15.60
N THR A 145 -2.68 14.24 16.91
CA THR A 145 -2.56 13.04 17.71
C THR A 145 -3.91 12.65 18.29
N LEU A 146 -4.12 11.37 18.48
CA LEU A 146 -5.29 10.82 19.14
C LEU A 146 -5.05 10.74 20.64
N THR A 147 -6.07 11.04 21.42
CA THR A 147 -6.06 10.83 22.86
C THR A 147 -7.00 9.67 23.18
N VAL A 148 -6.44 8.55 23.63
CA VAL A 148 -7.17 7.32 23.94
C VAL A 148 -6.94 6.89 25.38
N PRO A 149 -7.89 6.17 26.01
CA PRO A 149 -7.66 5.59 27.33
C PRO A 149 -6.47 4.63 27.32
N ASP A 150 -5.62 4.68 28.34
CA ASP A 150 -4.53 3.72 28.54
C ASP A 150 -5.11 2.44 29.15
N SER A 151 -5.18 1.36 28.35
CA SER A 151 -5.72 0.08 28.81
C SER A 151 -4.88 -0.57 29.93
N SER A 152 -3.59 -0.23 29.99
CA SER A 152 -2.65 -0.71 31.03
C SER A 152 -2.67 0.11 32.31
N ASN A 153 -3.21 1.35 32.28
CA ASN A 153 -3.26 2.28 33.42
C ASN A 153 -4.63 2.95 33.51
N PRO A 154 -5.61 2.34 34.16
CA PRO A 154 -6.96 2.91 34.27
C PRO A 154 -6.96 4.35 34.80
N GLY A 155 -7.65 5.24 34.07
CA GLY A 155 -7.73 6.67 34.38
C GLY A 155 -6.61 7.53 33.75
N LYS A 156 -5.66 6.95 33.06
CA LYS A 156 -4.70 7.67 32.23
C LYS A 156 -5.13 7.69 30.76
N MET A 157 -4.62 8.68 30.05
CA MET A 157 -4.80 8.83 28.61
C MET A 157 -3.44 8.71 27.92
N LEU A 158 -3.42 8.03 26.77
CA LEU A 158 -2.27 7.96 25.88
C LEU A 158 -2.47 8.89 24.69
N SER A 159 -1.39 9.50 24.23
CA SER A 159 -1.36 10.21 22.95
C SER A 159 -0.75 9.28 21.91
N LEU A 160 -1.51 8.97 20.90
CA LEU A 160 -1.09 8.10 19.79
C LEU A 160 -0.97 8.91 18.50
N PRO A 161 0.00 8.61 17.62
CA PRO A 161 0.06 9.18 16.29
C PRO A 161 -1.16 8.76 15.46
N SER A 162 -1.63 9.63 14.56
CA SER A 162 -2.64 9.26 13.55
C SER A 162 -2.15 8.16 12.61
N ALA A 163 -0.84 8.04 12.44
CA ALA A 163 -0.13 7.08 11.61
C ALA A 163 -0.55 7.15 10.12
N PRO A 164 -0.09 8.19 9.39
CA PRO A 164 -0.33 8.27 7.95
C PRO A 164 0.32 7.07 7.26
N ASN A 165 -0.41 6.43 6.35
CA ASN A 165 0.09 5.20 5.70
C ASN A 165 0.27 5.37 4.21
N ASP A 166 -0.80 5.56 3.46
CA ASP A 166 -0.74 5.72 2.00
C ASP A 166 -1.21 7.10 1.58
N ILE A 167 -0.77 7.55 0.40
CA ILE A 167 -1.03 8.89 -0.10
C ILE A 167 -1.34 8.91 -1.60
N ALA A 168 -2.24 9.80 -2.00
CA ALA A 168 -2.61 10.04 -3.40
C ALA A 168 -2.82 11.53 -3.67
N LEU A 169 -2.53 11.97 -4.89
CA LEU A 169 -2.84 13.32 -5.35
C LEU A 169 -4.15 13.35 -6.14
N ASP A 170 -4.97 14.36 -5.89
CA ASP A 170 -6.12 14.64 -6.75
C ASP A 170 -5.72 15.54 -7.95
N ALA A 171 -6.64 15.71 -8.90
CA ALA A 171 -6.41 16.56 -10.09
C ALA A 171 -6.21 18.05 -9.76
N HIS A 172 -6.53 18.49 -8.56
CA HIS A 172 -6.34 19.86 -8.07
C HIS A 172 -5.03 20.02 -7.29
N GLY A 173 -4.24 18.94 -7.15
CA GLY A 173 -3.00 18.92 -6.41
C GLY A 173 -3.18 18.80 -4.90
N ASN A 174 -4.38 18.55 -4.36
CA ASN A 174 -4.50 18.23 -2.95
C ASN A 174 -3.98 16.82 -2.70
N LEU A 175 -3.32 16.66 -1.57
CA LEU A 175 -2.86 15.35 -1.12
C LEU A 175 -3.91 14.72 -0.21
N TRP A 176 -4.32 13.51 -0.55
CA TRP A 176 -5.17 12.66 0.28
C TRP A 176 -4.34 11.56 0.90
N PHE A 177 -4.62 11.20 2.15
CA PHE A 177 -3.87 10.17 2.86
C PHE A 177 -4.76 9.43 3.85
N THR A 178 -4.38 8.18 4.12
CA THR A 178 -5.01 7.36 5.16
C THR A 178 -4.33 7.61 6.49
N GLU A 179 -5.11 7.67 7.56
CA GLU A 179 -4.66 7.77 8.95
C GLU A 179 -5.05 6.50 9.70
N LEU A 180 -4.15 5.51 9.69
CA LEU A 180 -4.39 4.13 10.13
C LEU A 180 -4.93 4.05 11.56
N ASN A 181 -4.29 4.76 12.50
CA ASN A 181 -4.70 4.74 13.91
C ASN A 181 -5.92 5.63 14.17
N ALA A 182 -6.11 6.68 13.39
CA ALA A 182 -7.21 7.62 13.56
C ALA A 182 -8.54 7.07 13.00
N GLY A 183 -8.50 6.07 12.11
CA GLY A 183 -9.68 5.66 11.36
C GLY A 183 -10.24 6.83 10.55
N ALA A 184 -9.38 7.56 9.85
CA ALA A 184 -9.74 8.78 9.13
C ALA A 184 -9.02 8.86 7.79
N LEU A 185 -9.57 9.65 6.88
CA LEU A 185 -8.84 10.20 5.74
C LEU A 185 -8.40 11.62 6.08
N GLY A 186 -7.17 11.96 5.70
CA GLY A 186 -6.65 13.32 5.74
C GLY A 186 -6.58 13.94 4.36
N LYS A 187 -6.77 15.25 4.29
CA LYS A 187 -6.53 16.06 3.10
C LYS A 187 -5.57 17.17 3.45
N LEU A 188 -4.47 17.27 2.72
CA LEU A 188 -3.56 18.41 2.78
C LEU A 188 -3.74 19.29 1.55
N ASP A 189 -4.12 20.54 1.76
CA ASP A 189 -4.06 21.58 0.74
C ASP A 189 -2.60 22.07 0.67
N GLN A 190 -1.90 21.74 -0.41
CA GLN A 190 -0.48 22.08 -0.56
C GLN A 190 -0.21 23.59 -0.70
N HIS A 191 -1.20 24.40 -1.10
CA HIS A 191 -1.05 25.84 -1.25
C HIS A 191 -1.13 26.57 0.07
N THR A 192 -2.02 26.11 0.97
CA THR A 192 -2.24 26.72 2.28
C THR A 192 -1.52 26.02 3.41
N GLY A 193 -1.15 24.76 3.21
CA GLY A 193 -0.59 23.87 4.25
C GLY A 193 -1.64 23.40 5.26
N GLN A 194 -2.93 23.66 5.01
CA GLN A 194 -4.00 23.23 5.90
C GLN A 194 -4.29 21.75 5.76
N ILE A 195 -4.46 21.09 6.91
CA ILE A 195 -4.89 19.70 6.98
C ILE A 195 -6.33 19.65 7.45
N GLN A 196 -7.16 18.93 6.71
CA GLN A 196 -8.52 18.59 7.07
C GLN A 196 -8.62 17.09 7.28
N GLN A 197 -9.25 16.67 8.38
CA GLN A 197 -9.53 15.26 8.66
C GLN A 197 -10.99 14.93 8.40
N PHE A 198 -11.22 13.74 7.85
CA PHE A 198 -12.53 13.15 7.59
C PHE A 198 -12.61 11.83 8.38
N PRO A 199 -13.16 11.83 9.61
CA PRO A 199 -13.37 10.60 10.36
C PRO A 199 -14.31 9.65 9.60
N ILE A 200 -13.89 8.39 9.43
CA ILE A 200 -14.59 7.45 8.55
C ILE A 200 -15.92 6.98 9.15
N SER A 201 -16.08 6.98 10.46
CA SER A 201 -17.34 6.55 11.07
C SER A 201 -17.79 7.48 12.19
N SER A 202 -19.11 7.80 12.15
CA SER A 202 -19.86 8.30 13.28
C SER A 202 -20.64 7.18 14.01
N ASP A 203 -20.69 5.97 13.44
CA ASP A 203 -21.43 4.84 14.02
C ASP A 203 -20.53 4.09 15.01
N LYS A 204 -20.89 4.16 16.28
CA LYS A 204 -20.19 3.49 17.38
C LYS A 204 -20.28 1.96 17.34
N SER A 205 -21.11 1.41 16.45
CA SER A 205 -21.25 -0.05 16.25
C SER A 205 -20.22 -0.61 15.26
N VAL A 206 -19.56 0.23 14.48
CA VAL A 206 -18.51 -0.18 13.55
C VAL A 206 -17.21 -0.30 14.34
N GLN A 207 -16.57 -1.46 14.26
CA GLN A 207 -15.24 -1.67 14.83
C GLN A 207 -14.26 -0.64 14.25
N LYS A 208 -13.17 -0.38 14.97
CA LYS A 208 -12.11 0.53 14.53
C LYS A 208 -11.72 0.22 13.08
N LEU A 209 -11.90 1.21 12.22
CA LEU A 209 -11.52 1.12 10.82
C LEU A 209 -10.04 1.47 10.71
N ASP A 210 -9.31 0.65 9.98
CA ASP A 210 -7.87 0.82 9.73
C ASP A 210 -7.66 1.12 8.24
N PRO A 211 -7.90 2.38 7.77
CA PRO A 211 -7.76 2.72 6.37
C PRO A 211 -6.30 2.57 5.95
N TYR A 212 -6.05 1.80 4.87
CA TYR A 212 -4.71 1.40 4.49
C TYR A 212 -4.26 2.02 3.17
N GLY A 213 -4.77 1.57 2.03
CA GLY A 213 -4.49 2.15 0.72
C GLY A 213 -5.46 3.29 0.39
N VAL A 214 -5.04 4.24 -0.44
CA VAL A 214 -5.87 5.34 -0.91
C VAL A 214 -5.61 5.66 -2.38
N THR A 215 -6.68 5.96 -3.12
CA THR A 215 -6.60 6.48 -4.50
C THR A 215 -7.69 7.51 -4.75
N VAL A 216 -7.50 8.32 -5.79
CA VAL A 216 -8.52 9.27 -6.26
C VAL A 216 -8.90 8.88 -7.68
N ASP A 217 -10.19 8.67 -7.91
CA ASP A 217 -10.69 8.30 -9.23
C ASP A 217 -10.80 9.51 -10.20
N PRO A 218 -11.01 9.29 -11.51
CA PRO A 218 -11.14 10.38 -12.48
C PRO A 218 -12.30 11.35 -12.22
N HIS A 219 -13.26 10.97 -11.36
CA HIS A 219 -14.38 11.80 -10.95
C HIS A 219 -14.10 12.59 -9.67
N GLY A 220 -12.91 12.43 -9.08
CA GLY A 220 -12.48 13.10 -7.86
C GLY A 220 -13.00 12.46 -6.58
N MET A 221 -13.58 11.26 -6.64
CA MET A 221 -13.93 10.50 -5.44
C MET A 221 -12.68 9.88 -4.83
N VAL A 222 -12.59 9.88 -3.50
CA VAL A 222 -11.46 9.30 -2.76
C VAL A 222 -11.86 7.92 -2.27
N TRP A 223 -11.10 6.91 -2.70
CA TRP A 223 -11.32 5.52 -2.39
C TRP A 223 -10.25 4.99 -1.45
N PHE A 224 -10.61 4.12 -0.54
CA PHE A 224 -9.67 3.53 0.41
C PHE A 224 -10.02 2.09 0.76
N THR A 225 -8.99 1.32 1.11
CA THR A 225 -9.11 -0.03 1.67
C THR A 225 -9.10 0.02 3.20
N GLU A 226 -9.68 -0.99 3.82
CA GLU A 226 -9.62 -1.24 5.26
C GLU A 226 -8.81 -2.51 5.51
N ALA A 227 -7.69 -2.39 6.22
CA ALA A 227 -6.81 -3.52 6.46
C ALA A 227 -7.46 -4.63 7.29
N SER A 228 -8.27 -4.27 8.30
CA SER A 228 -8.99 -5.23 9.17
C SER A 228 -10.44 -5.46 8.74
N GLY A 229 -10.92 -4.76 7.72
CA GLY A 229 -12.31 -4.78 7.26
C GLY A 229 -12.49 -5.55 5.96
N SER A 230 -13.76 -5.82 5.62
CA SER A 230 -14.16 -6.41 4.32
C SER A 230 -14.86 -5.37 3.45
N HIS A 231 -14.52 -4.10 3.64
CA HIS A 231 -15.17 -2.99 2.97
C HIS A 231 -14.18 -2.17 2.17
N ILE A 232 -14.66 -1.67 1.05
CA ILE A 232 -14.01 -0.58 0.30
C ILE A 232 -14.80 0.66 0.59
N GLY A 233 -14.13 1.68 1.11
CA GLY A 233 -14.75 2.97 1.39
C GLY A 233 -14.56 3.96 0.24
N ARG A 234 -15.55 4.83 0.06
CA ARG A 234 -15.51 5.97 -0.86
C ARG A 234 -15.97 7.22 -0.14
N LEU A 235 -15.17 8.27 -0.21
CA LEU A 235 -15.52 9.63 0.24
C LEU A 235 -15.85 10.49 -0.97
N ASP A 236 -16.96 11.20 -0.91
CA ASP A 236 -17.24 12.35 -1.78
C ASP A 236 -16.67 13.61 -1.12
N PRO A 237 -15.58 14.20 -1.65
CA PRO A 237 -14.95 15.37 -1.04
C PRO A 237 -15.83 16.63 -1.01
N ALA A 238 -16.79 16.74 -1.93
CA ALA A 238 -17.66 17.92 -2.02
C ALA A 238 -18.71 17.94 -0.91
N THR A 239 -19.17 16.76 -0.48
CA THR A 239 -20.22 16.62 0.54
C THR A 239 -19.71 16.12 1.88
N GLY A 240 -18.51 15.55 1.92
CA GLY A 240 -17.93 14.88 3.09
C GLY A 240 -18.62 13.55 3.43
N LYS A 241 -19.43 12.98 2.52
CA LYS A 241 -20.18 11.74 2.77
C LYS A 241 -19.37 10.52 2.37
N PHE A 242 -19.41 9.51 3.24
CA PHE A 242 -18.88 8.19 2.97
C PHE A 242 -19.93 7.24 2.39
N SER A 243 -19.48 6.34 1.53
CA SER A 243 -20.22 5.19 1.03
C SER A 243 -19.34 3.96 1.15
N PHE A 244 -19.92 2.78 1.41
CA PHE A 244 -19.18 1.54 1.60
C PHE A 244 -19.69 0.46 0.67
N PHE A 245 -18.75 -0.32 0.15
CA PHE A 245 -18.99 -1.45 -0.74
C PHE A 245 -18.51 -2.70 -0.02
N THR A 246 -19.44 -3.60 0.28
CA THR A 246 -19.16 -4.82 1.06
C THR A 246 -19.08 -6.01 0.14
N MET A 247 -18.06 -6.83 0.31
CA MET A 247 -17.93 -8.11 -0.38
C MET A 247 -18.86 -9.15 0.26
N SER A 248 -19.37 -10.08 -0.53
CA SER A 248 -20.19 -11.18 -0.06
C SER A 248 -19.44 -12.13 0.87
N GLU A 249 -18.14 -12.31 0.61
CA GLU A 249 -17.23 -13.10 1.44
C GLU A 249 -16.15 -12.19 2.02
N PRO A 250 -15.81 -12.33 3.31
CA PRO A 250 -14.78 -11.52 3.93
C PRO A 250 -13.41 -11.86 3.34
N VAL A 251 -12.71 -10.83 2.90
CA VAL A 251 -11.34 -10.93 2.37
C VAL A 251 -10.46 -9.95 3.13
N ASN A 252 -9.48 -10.45 3.87
CA ASN A 252 -8.57 -9.66 4.70
C ASN A 252 -7.14 -10.18 4.63
N PRO A 253 -6.13 -9.31 4.78
CA PRO A 253 -6.20 -7.85 4.72
C PRO A 253 -6.30 -7.32 3.29
N LEU A 254 -7.05 -6.25 3.11
CA LEU A 254 -7.07 -5.47 1.87
C LEU A 254 -5.90 -4.47 1.92
N MET A 255 -5.14 -4.40 0.84
CA MET A 255 -3.88 -3.64 0.81
C MET A 255 -3.99 -2.44 -0.15
N GLU A 256 -3.38 -2.57 -1.33
CA GLU A 256 -3.31 -1.49 -2.30
C GLU A 256 -4.65 -1.29 -3.02
N ILE A 257 -4.87 -0.06 -3.45
CA ILE A 257 -6.05 0.32 -4.23
C ILE A 257 -5.63 1.31 -5.33
N ALA A 258 -6.15 1.12 -6.52
CA ALA A 258 -5.91 2.02 -7.63
C ALA A 258 -7.17 2.18 -8.48
N SER A 259 -7.34 3.35 -9.08
CA SER A 259 -8.38 3.59 -10.08
C SER A 259 -7.77 3.57 -11.48
N ASP A 260 -8.43 2.90 -12.42
CA ASP A 260 -8.05 3.00 -13.82
C ASP A 260 -8.66 4.27 -14.48
N ILE A 261 -8.31 4.49 -15.73
CA ILE A 261 -8.78 5.65 -16.52
C ILE A 261 -10.28 5.63 -16.81
N HIS A 262 -10.93 4.47 -16.64
CA HIS A 262 -12.37 4.28 -16.83
C HIS A 262 -13.14 4.38 -15.51
N GLY A 263 -12.43 4.52 -14.40
CA GLY A 263 -12.97 4.63 -13.05
C GLY A 263 -13.29 3.29 -12.39
N ALA A 264 -12.88 2.17 -12.95
CA ALA A 264 -12.88 0.89 -12.22
C ALA A 264 -11.87 0.94 -11.07
N ILE A 265 -12.19 0.29 -9.96
CA ILE A 265 -11.38 0.30 -8.74
C ILE A 265 -10.78 -1.08 -8.54
N TRP A 266 -9.46 -1.14 -8.60
CA TRP A 266 -8.68 -2.35 -8.42
C TRP A 266 -8.14 -2.42 -7.01
N ILE A 267 -8.23 -3.59 -6.37
CA ILE A 267 -7.85 -3.80 -4.97
C ILE A 267 -7.08 -5.10 -4.83
N THR A 268 -6.00 -5.08 -4.06
CA THR A 268 -5.24 -6.28 -3.72
C THR A 268 -5.58 -6.78 -2.32
N SER A 269 -5.59 -8.12 -2.18
CA SER A 269 -5.67 -8.77 -0.88
C SER A 269 -4.41 -9.59 -0.64
N PHE A 270 -3.79 -9.36 0.51
CA PHE A 270 -2.56 -10.08 0.88
C PHE A 270 -2.82 -11.55 1.22
N SER A 271 -3.95 -11.87 1.83
CA SER A 271 -4.36 -13.25 2.08
C SER A 271 -5.21 -13.79 0.93
N GLY A 272 -4.92 -15.01 0.50
CA GLY A 272 -5.71 -15.69 -0.53
C GLY A 272 -5.40 -15.30 -1.98
N GLY A 273 -4.40 -14.45 -2.21
CA GLY A 273 -3.93 -14.11 -3.56
C GLY A 273 -5.03 -13.55 -4.47
N LEU A 274 -5.85 -12.65 -3.94
CA LEU A 274 -7.03 -12.15 -4.62
C LEU A 274 -6.82 -10.71 -5.10
N LEU A 275 -7.03 -10.51 -6.39
CA LEU A 275 -7.18 -9.20 -7.01
C LEU A 275 -8.66 -8.97 -7.31
N LEU A 276 -9.18 -7.82 -6.94
CA LEU A 276 -10.59 -7.45 -7.11
C LEU A 276 -10.71 -6.28 -8.08
N ASP A 277 -11.70 -6.35 -8.94
CA ASP A 277 -12.23 -5.23 -9.73
C ASP A 277 -13.60 -4.86 -9.17
N LEU A 278 -13.73 -3.63 -8.68
CA LEU A 278 -15.00 -3.06 -8.23
C LEU A 278 -15.51 -2.07 -9.28
N ASN A 279 -16.70 -2.35 -9.81
CA ASN A 279 -17.45 -1.38 -10.61
C ASN A 279 -18.17 -0.38 -9.68
N PRO A 280 -17.80 0.91 -9.66
CA PRO A 280 -18.39 1.89 -8.74
C PRO A 280 -19.86 2.20 -8.97
N GLN A 281 -20.38 2.02 -10.20
CA GLN A 281 -21.76 2.33 -10.57
C GLN A 281 -22.71 1.24 -10.09
N THR A 282 -22.31 -0.03 -10.20
CA THR A 282 -23.14 -1.18 -9.82
C THR A 282 -22.86 -1.70 -8.43
N GLY A 283 -21.68 -1.40 -7.88
CA GLY A 283 -21.17 -1.98 -6.63
C GLY A 283 -20.76 -3.45 -6.76
N THR A 284 -20.60 -3.95 -7.99
CA THR A 284 -20.27 -5.36 -8.24
C THR A 284 -18.78 -5.58 -8.18
N PHE A 285 -18.36 -6.63 -7.48
CA PHE A 285 -16.97 -7.09 -7.44
C PHE A 285 -16.76 -8.26 -8.42
N THR A 286 -15.68 -8.20 -9.19
CA THR A 286 -15.17 -9.29 -10.00
C THR A 286 -13.86 -9.81 -9.39
N PRO A 287 -13.82 -11.04 -8.87
CA PRO A 287 -12.62 -11.59 -8.28
C PRO A 287 -11.71 -12.25 -9.31
N TYR A 288 -10.39 -12.07 -9.20
CA TYR A 288 -9.35 -12.73 -9.95
C TYR A 288 -8.37 -13.38 -8.97
N TYR A 289 -8.33 -14.72 -8.95
CA TYR A 289 -7.46 -15.49 -8.06
C TYR A 289 -6.11 -15.73 -8.73
N ALA A 290 -5.04 -15.18 -8.18
CA ALA A 290 -3.71 -15.36 -8.71
C ALA A 290 -3.29 -16.84 -8.65
N PRO A 291 -2.50 -17.33 -9.61
CA PRO A 291 -1.95 -18.68 -9.57
C PRO A 291 -1.12 -18.91 -8.31
N HIS A 292 -1.14 -20.11 -7.78
CA HIS A 292 -0.37 -20.59 -6.63
C HIS A 292 -0.75 -19.99 -5.25
N SER A 293 -1.77 -19.15 -5.19
CA SER A 293 -2.21 -18.54 -3.92
C SER A 293 -2.95 -19.51 -2.98
N GLY A 294 -3.15 -20.76 -3.37
CA GLY A 294 -4.04 -21.71 -2.67
C GLY A 294 -3.51 -22.30 -1.37
N ASP A 295 -2.24 -22.10 -1.01
CA ASP A 295 -1.67 -22.59 0.25
C ASP A 295 -1.70 -21.53 1.37
N GLY A 296 -2.24 -20.34 1.11
CA GLY A 296 -2.29 -19.23 2.07
C GLY A 296 -0.95 -18.61 2.41
N SER A 297 0.15 -19.06 1.79
CA SER A 297 1.50 -18.62 2.11
C SER A 297 1.89 -17.30 1.47
N GLY A 298 1.17 -16.84 0.47
CA GLY A 298 1.49 -15.65 -0.28
C GLY A 298 0.29 -14.82 -0.66
N GLY A 299 0.54 -13.55 -0.82
CA GLY A 299 -0.49 -12.60 -1.17
C GLY A 299 -0.06 -11.60 -2.22
N ILE A 300 -1.06 -11.00 -2.81
CA ILE A 300 -0.87 -9.87 -3.70
C ILE A 300 -0.67 -8.64 -2.84
N TYR A 301 0.47 -7.97 -2.99
CA TYR A 301 0.71 -6.70 -2.31
C TYR A 301 0.62 -5.53 -3.28
N GLY A 302 1.63 -5.34 -4.12
CA GLY A 302 1.75 -4.19 -5.01
C GLY A 302 0.75 -4.21 -6.15
N LEU A 303 0.32 -3.03 -6.54
CA LEU A 303 -0.63 -2.78 -7.62
C LEU A 303 -0.17 -1.59 -8.44
N ALA A 304 -0.12 -1.74 -9.76
CA ALA A 304 0.09 -0.66 -10.68
C ALA A 304 -0.82 -0.82 -11.92
N ILE A 305 -1.33 0.29 -12.41
CA ILE A 305 -2.13 0.32 -13.63
C ILE A 305 -1.35 1.11 -14.68
N SER A 306 -1.13 0.50 -15.85
CA SER A 306 -0.48 1.18 -16.95
C SER A 306 -1.41 2.23 -17.59
N PRO A 307 -0.88 3.21 -18.31
CA PRO A 307 -1.72 4.16 -19.08
C PRO A 307 -2.63 3.48 -20.11
N ALA A 308 -2.32 2.25 -20.50
CA ALA A 308 -3.14 1.44 -21.40
C ALA A 308 -4.23 0.63 -20.65
N GLY A 309 -4.32 0.75 -19.32
CA GLY A 309 -5.29 0.03 -18.49
C GLY A 309 -4.84 -1.40 -18.11
N GLU A 310 -3.58 -1.77 -18.34
CA GLU A 310 -3.08 -3.07 -17.88
C GLU A 310 -2.88 -3.07 -16.37
N VAL A 311 -3.31 -4.13 -15.73
CA VAL A 311 -3.20 -4.29 -14.27
C VAL A 311 -2.02 -5.20 -13.94
N TRP A 312 -1.09 -4.65 -13.17
CA TRP A 312 0.14 -5.31 -12.75
C TRP A 312 0.18 -5.46 -11.24
N ILE A 313 0.58 -6.63 -10.78
CA ILE A 313 0.63 -6.97 -9.35
C ILE A 313 1.93 -7.67 -8.99
N THR A 314 2.28 -7.62 -7.72
CA THR A 314 3.37 -8.42 -7.16
C THR A 314 2.81 -9.65 -6.44
N LEU A 315 3.40 -10.81 -6.70
CA LEU A 315 3.14 -12.07 -6.02
C LEU A 315 4.31 -12.35 -5.07
N SER A 316 4.15 -11.90 -3.82
CA SER A 316 5.29 -11.77 -2.89
C SER A 316 5.90 -13.12 -2.50
N ALA A 317 5.09 -14.15 -2.27
CA ALA A 317 5.58 -15.48 -1.89
C ALA A 317 6.09 -16.29 -3.09
N GLU A 318 5.47 -16.12 -4.24
CA GLU A 318 5.80 -16.81 -5.49
C GLU A 318 7.05 -16.25 -6.16
N ASN A 319 7.53 -15.09 -5.71
CA ASN A 319 8.70 -14.42 -6.29
C ASN A 319 8.46 -14.00 -7.73
N GLU A 320 7.28 -13.46 -8.02
CA GLU A 320 6.82 -13.13 -9.36
C GLU A 320 6.19 -11.73 -9.46
N ILE A 321 6.24 -11.19 -10.66
CA ILE A 321 5.36 -10.09 -11.12
C ILE A 321 4.30 -10.73 -12.02
N ALA A 322 3.06 -10.28 -11.90
CA ALA A 322 1.99 -10.76 -12.74
C ALA A 322 1.26 -9.61 -13.44
N ARG A 323 0.85 -9.83 -14.69
CA ARG A 323 -0.05 -8.96 -15.42
C ARG A 323 -1.38 -9.68 -15.63
N LEU A 324 -2.49 -9.03 -15.27
CA LEU A 324 -3.81 -9.55 -15.59
C LEU A 324 -4.20 -9.18 -17.04
N ASP A 325 -4.71 -10.18 -17.76
CA ASP A 325 -5.47 -10.01 -19.00
C ASP A 325 -6.95 -10.27 -18.65
N PRO A 326 -7.74 -9.23 -18.32
CA PRO A 326 -9.10 -9.43 -17.84
C PRO A 326 -10.04 -9.95 -18.94
N ALA A 327 -9.77 -9.64 -20.20
CA ALA A 327 -10.59 -10.14 -21.33
C ALA A 327 -10.42 -11.65 -21.54
N ALA A 328 -9.20 -12.17 -21.32
CA ALA A 328 -8.92 -13.59 -21.39
C ALA A 328 -9.07 -14.30 -20.05
N ASN A 329 -9.38 -13.56 -18.98
CA ASN A 329 -9.50 -14.04 -17.61
C ASN A 329 -8.29 -14.90 -17.19
N ARG A 330 -7.08 -14.37 -17.42
CA ARG A 330 -5.82 -15.07 -17.14
C ARG A 330 -4.73 -14.14 -16.68
N PHE A 331 -3.72 -14.69 -15.97
CA PHE A 331 -2.50 -14.00 -15.62
C PHE A 331 -1.34 -14.35 -16.57
N ILE A 332 -0.46 -13.40 -16.77
CA ILE A 332 0.84 -13.55 -17.41
C ILE A 332 1.89 -13.35 -16.32
N LEU A 333 2.70 -14.39 -16.06
CA LEU A 333 3.63 -14.43 -14.93
C LEU A 333 5.06 -14.18 -15.40
N TYR A 334 5.80 -13.38 -14.64
CA TYR A 334 7.19 -13.03 -14.88
C TYR A 334 7.99 -13.39 -13.63
N HIS A 335 8.77 -14.45 -13.71
CA HIS A 335 9.56 -14.93 -12.58
C HIS A 335 10.79 -14.02 -12.35
N ILE A 336 10.94 -13.51 -11.11
CA ILE A 336 12.06 -12.65 -10.71
C ILE A 336 13.32 -13.52 -10.57
N PRO A 337 14.46 -13.13 -11.21
CA PRO A 337 15.67 -13.97 -11.21
C PRO A 337 16.26 -14.25 -9.81
N THR A 338 16.21 -13.27 -8.92
CA THR A 338 16.68 -13.43 -7.54
C THR A 338 15.66 -14.17 -6.70
N SER A 339 16.00 -15.35 -6.24
CA SER A 339 15.14 -16.16 -5.36
C SER A 339 14.89 -15.47 -4.02
N GLY A 340 13.65 -15.53 -3.55
CA GLY A 340 13.21 -14.96 -2.27
C GLY A 340 13.32 -13.45 -2.23
N SER A 341 13.07 -12.79 -3.35
CA SER A 341 13.13 -11.32 -3.45
C SER A 341 12.03 -10.61 -2.66
N LEU A 342 10.93 -11.29 -2.34
CA LEU A 342 9.77 -10.72 -1.65
C LEU A 342 9.34 -9.40 -2.32
N PRO A 343 8.85 -9.43 -3.56
CA PRO A 343 8.43 -8.21 -4.24
C PRO A 343 7.21 -7.62 -3.53
N LEU A 344 7.29 -6.34 -3.15
CA LEU A 344 6.20 -5.63 -2.50
C LEU A 344 5.63 -4.55 -3.41
N GLY A 345 6.19 -3.36 -3.41
CA GLY A 345 5.67 -2.26 -4.23
C GLY A 345 6.04 -2.37 -5.69
N VAL A 346 5.21 -1.80 -6.56
CA VAL A 346 5.41 -1.76 -8.00
C VAL A 346 4.94 -0.43 -8.58
N ALA A 347 5.65 0.08 -9.60
CA ALA A 347 5.29 1.28 -10.32
C ALA A 347 5.59 1.13 -11.82
N MET A 348 4.73 1.69 -12.66
CA MET A 348 4.89 1.68 -14.11
C MET A 348 5.50 3.00 -14.59
N ALA A 349 6.59 2.91 -15.35
CA ALA A 349 7.17 4.07 -16.01
C ALA A 349 6.46 4.37 -17.34
N ALA A 350 6.59 5.60 -17.81
CA ALA A 350 5.98 6.05 -19.06
C ALA A 350 6.46 5.28 -20.32
N ASN A 351 7.64 4.66 -20.26
CA ASN A 351 8.17 3.82 -21.31
C ASN A 351 7.75 2.34 -21.21
N HIS A 352 6.71 2.03 -20.45
CA HIS A 352 6.21 0.69 -20.17
C HIS A 352 7.18 -0.26 -19.47
N THR A 353 8.23 0.25 -18.82
CA THR A 353 9.03 -0.55 -17.90
C THR A 353 8.40 -0.54 -16.52
N LEU A 354 8.42 -1.69 -15.89
CA LEU A 354 7.94 -1.87 -14.51
C LEU A 354 9.11 -1.77 -13.56
N TRP A 355 8.95 -1.01 -12.48
CA TRP A 355 9.91 -0.94 -11.39
C TRP A 355 9.27 -1.46 -10.12
N PHE A 356 9.99 -2.28 -9.38
CA PHE A 356 9.46 -2.92 -8.18
C PHE A 356 10.52 -3.03 -7.08
N THR A 357 10.05 -3.15 -5.85
CA THR A 357 10.93 -3.34 -4.70
C THR A 357 11.09 -4.82 -4.42
N GLU A 358 12.34 -5.26 -4.23
CA GLU A 358 12.70 -6.60 -3.77
C GLU A 358 13.09 -6.52 -2.29
N SER A 359 12.06 -6.38 -1.43
CA SER A 359 12.23 -6.05 0.00
C SER A 359 12.96 -7.14 0.78
N GLY A 360 12.89 -8.39 0.34
CA GLY A 360 13.62 -9.50 0.94
C GLY A 360 15.10 -9.58 0.56
N LYS A 361 15.56 -8.73 -0.36
CA LYS A 361 16.94 -8.76 -0.90
C LYS A 361 17.57 -7.38 -1.02
N ASP A 362 16.92 -6.34 -0.52
CA ASP A 362 17.40 -4.95 -0.59
C ASP A 362 17.83 -4.55 -2.01
N LYS A 363 16.88 -4.69 -2.98
CA LYS A 363 17.10 -4.32 -4.37
C LYS A 363 15.93 -3.54 -4.95
N ILE A 364 16.21 -2.78 -5.96
CA ILE A 364 15.21 -2.28 -6.91
C ILE A 364 15.30 -3.12 -8.18
N GLY A 365 14.19 -3.77 -8.52
CA GLY A 365 14.04 -4.55 -9.74
C GLY A 365 13.40 -3.74 -10.87
N MET A 366 13.75 -4.06 -12.11
CA MET A 366 13.15 -3.54 -13.32
C MET A 366 12.76 -4.70 -14.24
N LEU A 367 11.55 -4.65 -14.77
CA LEU A 367 11.06 -5.54 -15.81
C LEU A 367 10.67 -4.72 -17.05
N ALA A 368 11.27 -5.05 -18.21
CA ALA A 368 10.79 -4.61 -19.51
C ALA A 368 10.07 -5.80 -20.16
N PRO A 369 8.73 -5.85 -20.14
CA PRO A 369 7.96 -6.94 -20.75
C PRO A 369 8.07 -6.86 -22.30
N ASN A 370 8.08 -8.05 -22.96
CA ASN A 370 8.06 -8.14 -24.42
C ASN A 370 6.64 -8.12 -24.96
#